data_67037e93ad4219637f9e7919d7df6597
#
_entry.id   67037e93ad4219637f9e7919d7df6597
#
_cell.length_a   1.000
_cell.length_b   1.000
_cell.length_c   1.000
_cell.angle_alpha   90.00
_cell.angle_beta   90.00
_cell.angle_gamma   90.00
#
_symmetry.space_group_name_H-M   'P 1'
#
loop_
_entity.id
_entity.type
_entity.pdbx_description
1 polymer ?
#
loop_
_entity_poly.entity_id
_entity_poly.type
_entity_poly.pdbx_seq_one_letter_code
_entity_poly.pdbx_strand_id
1 'polypeptide(L)'
;MHNKVREPLFHIVKRDTLPWYQAWGIRAIAIVLALLLCALITTLCTHLNPLKVFGTMFSGAFGSPRKIWILGQNLAILLCISLAVTPAFKMRFWNIGAEGQVLAGGLAAAACMICLGDKLPNGLLIVLIVIAGIAAGAVWAVIPAIFKAKWNTNETLFTLMMNYVATQLVAYFVIVWESPKGSGKVGIINQSTEAGWLPQIGGYKYLLTILVVAVLTVLVYIYLNYSKHGYEISVVGESERTARYVGIKVGKVIVRTMLLSGALCGIAGVLLVSGTDHTITTTIAGGQGFTAVMGSWLAKFNPLGMILTSFL
;
A
#
# COMPACT_ATOMS: atom_id res chain seq x y z
N MET A 1 32.83 43.17 -33.41
CA MET A 1 31.40 42.79 -33.30
C MET A 1 31.15 42.19 -31.93
N HIS A 2 30.60 42.98 -31.01
CA HIS A 2 30.24 42.46 -29.66
C HIS A 2 28.94 41.67 -29.79
N ASN A 3 29.03 40.34 -29.68
CA ASN A 3 27.87 39.48 -29.47
C ASN A 3 27.28 39.81 -28.09
N LYS A 4 26.22 40.62 -28.03
CA LYS A 4 25.39 40.77 -26.84
C LYS A 4 24.69 39.44 -26.62
N VAL A 5 25.22 38.62 -25.70
CA VAL A 5 24.51 37.46 -25.18
C VAL A 5 23.19 37.98 -24.59
N ARG A 6 22.06 37.69 -25.24
CA ARG A 6 20.73 38.00 -24.69
C ARG A 6 20.55 37.19 -23.44
N GLU A 7 20.51 37.84 -22.29
CA GLU A 7 20.13 37.19 -21.05
C GLU A 7 18.72 36.59 -21.19
N PRO A 8 18.50 35.32 -20.79
CA PRO A 8 17.18 34.73 -20.84
C PRO A 8 16.21 35.48 -19.93
N LEU A 9 14.98 35.73 -20.43
CA LEU A 9 13.93 36.43 -19.70
C LEU A 9 13.53 35.76 -18.37
N PHE A 10 13.83 34.48 -18.23
CA PHE A 10 13.53 33.68 -17.02
C PHE A 10 14.75 32.88 -16.61
N HIS A 11 15.13 32.96 -15.34
CA HIS A 11 16.16 32.14 -14.72
C HIS A 11 15.50 31.15 -13.73
N ILE A 12 15.81 29.87 -13.92
CA ILE A 12 15.40 28.84 -12.94
C ILE A 12 16.48 28.79 -11.87
N VAL A 13 16.19 29.32 -10.69
CA VAL A 13 17.06 29.26 -9.52
C VAL A 13 16.52 28.25 -8.51
N LYS A 14 17.44 27.55 -7.81
CA LYS A 14 17.07 26.68 -6.72
C LYS A 14 16.43 27.53 -5.62
N ARG A 15 15.17 27.20 -5.27
CA ARG A 15 14.44 27.92 -4.23
C ARG A 15 15.02 27.58 -2.86
N ASP A 16 15.21 28.58 -2.01
CA ASP A 16 15.57 28.41 -0.61
C ASP A 16 14.46 27.68 0.16
N THR A 17 14.83 27.06 1.29
CA THR A 17 13.87 26.34 2.15
C THR A 17 12.85 27.31 2.71
N LEU A 18 11.57 27.08 2.38
CA LEU A 18 10.47 27.89 2.92
C LEU A 18 10.33 27.65 4.41
N PRO A 19 10.05 28.68 5.20
CA PRO A 19 9.65 28.52 6.59
C PRO A 19 8.37 27.67 6.67
N TRP A 20 8.24 26.87 7.73
CA TRP A 20 7.21 25.85 7.86
C TRP A 20 5.77 26.41 7.70
N TYR A 21 5.50 27.63 8.20
CA TYR A 21 4.19 28.26 8.12
C TYR A 21 3.80 28.64 6.69
N GLN A 22 4.76 29.11 5.87
CA GLN A 22 4.50 29.40 4.45
C GLN A 22 4.26 28.13 3.65
N ALA A 23 5.03 27.05 3.95
CA ALA A 23 4.82 25.76 3.32
C ALA A 23 3.43 25.18 3.63
N TRP A 24 2.95 25.33 4.87
CA TRP A 24 1.61 24.92 5.24
C TRP A 24 0.53 25.83 4.65
N GLY A 25 0.76 27.14 4.59
CA GLY A 25 -0.15 28.10 3.93
C GLY A 25 -0.38 27.76 2.46
N ILE A 26 0.70 27.48 1.71
CA ILE A 26 0.60 27.08 0.30
C ILE A 26 -0.20 25.77 0.15
N ARG A 27 0.02 24.78 1.02
CA ARG A 27 -0.74 23.52 1.00
C ARG A 27 -2.22 23.74 1.29
N ALA A 28 -2.55 24.55 2.29
CA ALA A 28 -3.93 24.88 2.62
C ALA A 28 -4.64 25.58 1.44
N ILE A 29 -3.99 26.55 0.80
CA ILE A 29 -4.53 27.22 -0.39
C ILE A 29 -4.74 26.21 -1.52
N ALA A 30 -3.80 25.31 -1.77
CA ALA A 30 -3.92 24.29 -2.80
C ALA A 30 -5.10 23.34 -2.53
N ILE A 31 -5.33 22.94 -1.28
CA ILE A 31 -6.47 22.09 -0.88
C ILE A 31 -7.78 22.85 -1.11
N VAL A 32 -7.88 24.12 -0.68
CA VAL A 32 -9.08 24.93 -0.89
C VAL A 32 -9.38 25.10 -2.38
N LEU A 33 -8.37 25.41 -3.20
CA LEU A 33 -8.55 25.52 -4.65
C LEU A 33 -8.99 24.21 -5.28
N ALA A 34 -8.43 23.06 -4.86
CA ALA A 34 -8.88 21.76 -5.32
C ALA A 34 -10.35 21.48 -4.96
N LEU A 35 -10.75 21.77 -3.72
CA LEU A 35 -12.16 21.63 -3.29
C LEU A 35 -13.10 22.54 -4.07
N LEU A 36 -12.71 23.79 -4.33
CA LEU A 36 -13.49 24.72 -5.15
C LEU A 36 -13.63 24.23 -6.60
N LEU A 37 -12.55 23.70 -7.18
CA LEU A 37 -12.58 23.11 -8.51
C LEU A 37 -13.49 21.89 -8.56
N CYS A 38 -13.39 20.99 -7.58
CA CYS A 38 -14.30 19.85 -7.45
C CYS A 38 -15.76 20.29 -7.29
N ALA A 39 -16.01 21.33 -6.48
CA ALA A 39 -17.35 21.91 -6.33
C ALA A 39 -17.90 22.43 -7.65
N LEU A 40 -17.07 23.18 -8.41
CA LEU A 40 -17.44 23.70 -9.72
C LEU A 40 -17.80 22.58 -10.71
N ILE A 41 -16.91 21.58 -10.83
CA ILE A 41 -17.14 20.43 -11.72
C ILE A 41 -18.42 19.68 -11.33
N THR A 42 -18.59 19.39 -10.03
CA THR A 42 -19.79 18.71 -9.53
C THR A 42 -21.07 19.50 -9.86
N THR A 43 -21.07 20.81 -9.67
CA THR A 43 -22.23 21.67 -10.00
C THR A 43 -22.53 21.65 -11.50
N LEU A 44 -21.49 21.74 -12.34
CA LEU A 44 -21.64 21.72 -13.79
C LEU A 44 -22.15 20.37 -14.33
N CYS A 45 -21.66 19.27 -13.76
CA CYS A 45 -22.01 17.92 -14.24
C CYS A 45 -23.32 17.40 -13.68
N THR A 46 -23.66 17.72 -12.43
CA THR A 46 -24.80 17.11 -11.72
C THR A 46 -25.94 18.07 -11.42
N HIS A 47 -25.72 19.37 -11.59
CA HIS A 47 -26.64 20.45 -11.19
C HIS A 47 -27.05 20.42 -9.70
N LEU A 48 -26.28 19.71 -8.87
CA LEU A 48 -26.51 19.64 -7.42
C LEU A 48 -25.74 20.72 -6.68
N ASN A 49 -26.28 21.14 -5.54
CA ASN A 49 -25.59 22.08 -4.66
C ASN A 49 -24.32 21.42 -4.08
N PRO A 50 -23.11 21.96 -4.33
CA PRO A 50 -21.86 21.36 -3.90
C PRO A 50 -21.76 21.23 -2.36
N LEU A 51 -22.33 22.14 -1.58
CA LEU A 51 -22.35 22.04 -0.11
C LEU A 51 -23.14 20.81 0.35
N LYS A 52 -24.25 20.47 -0.35
CA LYS A 52 -25.03 19.27 -0.06
C LYS A 52 -24.26 18.01 -0.41
N VAL A 53 -23.52 18.04 -1.51
CA VAL A 53 -22.64 16.91 -1.91
C VAL A 53 -21.54 16.67 -0.90
N PHE A 54 -20.80 17.71 -0.49
CA PHE A 54 -19.76 17.60 0.54
C PHE A 54 -20.34 17.17 1.90
N GLY A 55 -21.51 17.70 2.29
CA GLY A 55 -22.22 17.26 3.49
C GLY A 55 -22.58 15.77 3.45
N THR A 56 -23.01 15.26 2.29
CA THR A 56 -23.31 13.84 2.10
C THR A 56 -22.05 12.99 2.15
N MET A 57 -20.94 13.45 1.55
CA MET A 57 -19.63 12.76 1.65
C MET A 57 -19.17 12.68 3.11
N PHE A 58 -19.23 13.80 3.85
CA PHE A 58 -18.86 13.83 5.26
C PHE A 58 -19.75 12.91 6.11
N SER A 59 -21.06 12.95 5.93
CA SER A 59 -21.98 12.04 6.61
C SER A 59 -21.81 10.59 6.16
N GLY A 60 -21.33 10.36 4.94
CA GLY A 60 -20.93 9.07 4.42
C GLY A 60 -19.77 8.45 5.20
N ALA A 61 -18.79 9.27 5.57
CA ALA A 61 -17.61 8.83 6.32
C ALA A 61 -17.85 8.75 7.84
N PHE A 62 -18.54 9.75 8.43
CA PHE A 62 -18.65 9.93 9.87
C PHE A 62 -20.06 9.79 10.44
N GLY A 63 -21.07 9.56 9.60
CA GLY A 63 -22.48 9.60 9.97
C GLY A 63 -22.98 8.47 10.88
N SER A 64 -22.17 7.44 11.17
CA SER A 64 -22.51 6.40 12.14
C SER A 64 -21.26 5.72 12.71
N PRO A 65 -21.30 5.13 13.93
CA PRO A 65 -20.19 4.39 14.51
C PRO A 65 -19.65 3.29 13.58
N ARG A 66 -20.53 2.58 12.89
CA ARG A 66 -20.13 1.53 11.91
C ARG A 66 -19.29 2.09 10.76
N LYS A 67 -19.66 3.26 10.23
CA LYS A 67 -18.90 3.92 9.14
C LYS A 67 -17.53 4.37 9.60
N ILE A 68 -17.41 4.87 10.84
CA ILE A 68 -16.13 5.26 11.44
C ILE A 68 -15.20 4.03 11.57
N TRP A 69 -15.72 2.88 11.98
CA TRP A 69 -14.93 1.64 12.04
C TRP A 69 -14.46 1.18 10.66
N ILE A 70 -15.32 1.26 9.64
CA ILE A 70 -14.95 0.95 8.25
C ILE A 70 -13.89 1.94 7.73
N LEU A 71 -14.05 3.22 8.02
CA LEU A 71 -13.05 4.23 7.67
C LEU A 71 -11.70 3.92 8.34
N GLY A 72 -11.70 3.62 9.64
CA GLY A 72 -10.50 3.24 10.40
C GLY A 72 -9.80 2.02 9.83
N GLN A 73 -10.56 1.03 9.39
CA GLN A 73 -10.02 -0.16 8.75
C GLN A 73 -9.40 0.14 7.38
N ASN A 74 -10.11 0.89 6.51
CA ASN A 74 -9.58 1.27 5.19
C ASN A 74 -8.29 2.10 5.34
N LEU A 75 -8.27 3.01 6.30
CA LEU A 75 -7.08 3.77 6.68
C LEU A 75 -5.94 2.85 7.14
N ALA A 76 -6.24 1.84 7.97
CA ALA A 76 -5.25 0.90 8.45
C ALA A 76 -4.65 0.08 7.29
N ILE A 77 -5.46 -0.42 6.36
CA ILE A 77 -4.95 -1.16 5.19
C ILE A 77 -4.09 -0.26 4.29
N LEU A 78 -4.56 0.94 3.98
CA LEU A 78 -3.79 1.91 3.19
C LEU A 78 -2.46 2.26 3.87
N LEU A 79 -2.48 2.46 5.20
CA LEU A 79 -1.28 2.70 5.99
C LEU A 79 -0.32 1.51 5.94
N CYS A 80 -0.83 0.28 6.07
CA CYS A 80 -0.01 -0.94 5.98
C CYS A 80 0.73 -1.03 4.64
N ILE A 81 0.04 -0.78 3.53
CA ILE A 81 0.63 -0.78 2.19
C ILE A 81 1.62 0.39 2.03
N SER A 82 1.30 1.58 2.57
CA SER A 82 2.21 2.74 2.56
C SER A 82 3.50 2.47 3.33
N LEU A 83 3.41 1.79 4.48
CA LEU A 83 4.57 1.33 5.24
C LEU A 83 5.38 0.29 4.47
N ALA A 84 4.71 -0.60 3.74
CA ALA A 84 5.35 -1.64 2.95
C ALA A 84 6.20 -1.07 1.80
N VAL A 85 5.72 -0.05 1.10
CA VAL A 85 6.46 0.55 -0.03
C VAL A 85 7.57 1.51 0.42
N THR A 86 7.50 2.03 1.64
CA THR A 86 8.44 3.03 2.16
C THR A 86 9.90 2.62 2.13
N PRO A 87 10.32 1.42 2.58
CA PRO A 87 11.72 1.00 2.52
C PRO A 87 12.27 0.98 1.09
N ALA A 88 11.45 0.55 0.12
CA ALA A 88 11.83 0.52 -1.28
C ALA A 88 12.05 1.93 -1.84
N PHE A 89 11.11 2.85 -1.61
CA PHE A 89 11.23 4.24 -2.06
C PHE A 89 12.37 5.00 -1.37
N LYS A 90 12.60 4.75 -0.08
CA LYS A 90 13.74 5.34 0.64
C LYS A 90 15.07 4.90 0.04
N MET A 91 15.14 3.70 -0.52
CA MET A 91 16.28 3.17 -1.27
C MET A 91 16.33 3.66 -2.73
N ARG A 92 15.37 4.47 -3.18
CA ARG A 92 15.15 4.87 -4.58
C ARG A 92 14.85 3.70 -5.53
N PHE A 93 14.32 2.61 -5.01
CA PHE A 93 13.74 1.55 -5.83
C PHE A 93 12.24 1.84 -6.03
N TRP A 94 11.84 2.06 -7.27
CA TRP A 94 10.48 2.43 -7.64
C TRP A 94 9.54 1.22 -7.64
N ASN A 95 9.12 0.78 -6.45
CA ASN A 95 8.18 -0.33 -6.30
C ASN A 95 6.74 0.14 -6.52
N ILE A 96 6.25 0.06 -7.75
CA ILE A 96 4.83 0.27 -8.10
C ILE A 96 4.04 -1.04 -8.01
N GLY A 97 4.68 -2.14 -7.63
CA GLY A 97 4.12 -3.48 -7.58
C GLY A 97 3.34 -3.84 -6.32
N ALA A 98 3.08 -2.88 -5.43
CA ALA A 98 2.41 -3.15 -4.16
C ALA A 98 1.02 -3.78 -4.34
N GLU A 99 0.25 -3.34 -5.34
CA GLU A 99 -1.06 -3.90 -5.67
C GLU A 99 -0.98 -5.41 -5.93
N GLY A 100 -0.04 -5.84 -6.78
CA GLY A 100 0.18 -7.26 -7.10
C GLY A 100 0.70 -8.06 -5.91
N GLN A 101 1.51 -7.46 -5.03
CA GLN A 101 2.01 -8.10 -3.81
C GLN A 101 0.87 -8.34 -2.81
N VAL A 102 -0.07 -7.40 -2.67
CA VAL A 102 -1.29 -7.56 -1.86
C VAL A 102 -2.18 -8.66 -2.45
N LEU A 103 -2.40 -8.64 -3.78
CA LEU A 103 -3.17 -9.67 -4.48
C LEU A 103 -2.56 -11.07 -4.29
N ALA A 104 -1.24 -11.20 -4.40
CA ALA A 104 -0.54 -12.49 -4.21
C ALA A 104 -0.71 -12.99 -2.76
N GLY A 105 -0.56 -12.11 -1.76
CA GLY A 105 -0.79 -12.45 -0.36
C GLY A 105 -2.24 -12.83 -0.07
N GLY A 106 -3.20 -12.09 -0.60
CA GLY A 106 -4.63 -12.39 -0.50
C GLY A 106 -5.02 -13.70 -1.18
N LEU A 107 -4.45 -13.98 -2.35
CA LEU A 107 -4.66 -15.24 -3.06
C LEU A 107 -4.18 -16.45 -2.25
N ALA A 108 -2.99 -16.35 -1.64
CA ALA A 108 -2.46 -17.40 -0.78
C ALA A 108 -3.34 -17.61 0.46
N ALA A 109 -3.83 -16.52 1.05
CA ALA A 109 -4.78 -16.59 2.16
C ALA A 109 -6.07 -17.31 1.76
N ALA A 110 -6.69 -16.90 0.64
CA ALA A 110 -7.90 -17.53 0.10
C ALA A 110 -7.69 -19.03 -0.20
N ALA A 111 -6.55 -19.38 -0.81
CA ALA A 111 -6.20 -20.78 -1.10
C ALA A 111 -6.12 -21.61 0.19
N CYS A 112 -5.48 -21.10 1.24
CA CYS A 112 -5.44 -21.80 2.54
C CYS A 112 -6.83 -21.96 3.14
N MET A 113 -7.67 -20.91 3.10
CA MET A 113 -9.05 -20.98 3.61
C MET A 113 -9.90 -22.02 2.89
N ILE A 114 -9.82 -22.05 1.54
CA ILE A 114 -10.62 -22.97 0.72
C ILE A 114 -10.12 -24.41 0.81
N CYS A 115 -8.80 -24.63 0.73
CA CYS A 115 -8.24 -25.98 0.65
C CYS A 115 -8.07 -26.66 2.00
N LEU A 116 -7.89 -25.91 3.07
CA LEU A 116 -7.56 -26.40 4.41
C LEU A 116 -8.60 -26.08 5.48
N GLY A 117 -9.63 -25.28 5.16
CA GLY A 117 -10.65 -24.83 6.10
C GLY A 117 -11.34 -25.97 6.87
N ASP A 118 -11.69 -27.04 6.18
CA ASP A 118 -12.37 -28.21 6.77
C ASP A 118 -11.41 -29.26 7.37
N LYS A 119 -10.09 -29.09 7.19
CA LYS A 119 -9.09 -30.10 7.55
C LYS A 119 -8.29 -29.77 8.81
N LEU A 120 -8.23 -28.50 9.18
CA LEU A 120 -7.36 -28.03 10.25
C LEU A 120 -8.15 -27.26 11.32
N PRO A 121 -7.71 -27.32 12.58
CA PRO A 121 -8.28 -26.47 13.62
C PRO A 121 -8.02 -25.00 13.29
N ASN A 122 -9.01 -24.13 13.56
CA ASN A 122 -9.01 -22.72 13.13
C ASN A 122 -7.74 -21.94 13.54
N GLY A 123 -7.22 -22.18 14.75
CA GLY A 123 -5.99 -21.50 15.22
C GLY A 123 -4.76 -21.83 14.36
N LEU A 124 -4.56 -23.10 13.98
CA LEU A 124 -3.47 -23.53 13.11
C LEU A 124 -3.66 -23.01 11.68
N LEU A 125 -4.91 -23.03 11.21
CA LEU A 125 -5.27 -22.50 9.89
C LEU A 125 -4.93 -21.00 9.78
N ILE A 126 -5.27 -20.19 10.78
CA ILE A 126 -4.92 -18.75 10.79
C ILE A 126 -3.42 -18.54 10.73
N VAL A 127 -2.62 -19.29 11.50
CA VAL A 127 -1.16 -19.21 11.47
C VAL A 127 -0.63 -19.52 10.07
N LEU A 128 -1.16 -20.58 9.45
CA LEU A 128 -0.77 -20.96 8.08
C LEU A 128 -1.15 -19.89 7.04
N ILE A 129 -2.34 -19.30 7.16
CA ILE A 129 -2.81 -18.20 6.30
C ILE A 129 -1.84 -17.01 6.39
N VAL A 130 -1.45 -16.62 7.60
CA VAL A 130 -0.53 -15.50 7.81
C VAL A 130 0.84 -15.81 7.20
N ILE A 131 1.40 -17.00 7.46
CA ILE A 131 2.70 -17.41 6.91
C ILE A 131 2.63 -17.48 5.38
N ALA A 132 1.59 -18.10 4.81
CA ALA A 132 1.43 -18.24 3.38
C ALA A 132 1.27 -16.88 2.69
N GLY A 133 0.48 -15.97 3.26
CA GLY A 133 0.29 -14.62 2.73
C GLY A 133 1.58 -13.79 2.76
N ILE A 134 2.31 -13.82 3.88
CA ILE A 134 3.64 -13.18 4.00
C ILE A 134 4.60 -13.75 2.96
N ALA A 135 4.68 -15.08 2.85
CA ALA A 135 5.59 -15.75 1.91
C ALA A 135 5.25 -15.42 0.45
N ALA A 136 3.96 -15.48 0.08
CA ALA A 136 3.51 -15.18 -1.28
C ALA A 136 3.79 -13.72 -1.66
N GLY A 137 3.47 -12.75 -0.81
CA GLY A 137 3.78 -11.35 -1.05
C GLY A 137 5.30 -11.10 -1.14
N ALA A 138 6.09 -11.71 -0.25
CA ALA A 138 7.54 -11.61 -0.27
C ALA A 138 8.15 -12.20 -1.54
N VAL A 139 7.75 -13.41 -1.95
CA VAL A 139 8.21 -14.04 -3.20
C VAL A 139 7.86 -13.18 -4.40
N TRP A 140 6.62 -12.65 -4.45
CA TRP A 140 6.17 -11.78 -5.53
C TRP A 140 7.04 -10.52 -5.67
N ALA A 141 7.44 -9.92 -4.56
CA ALA A 141 8.30 -8.73 -4.54
C ALA A 141 9.77 -9.02 -4.85
N VAL A 142 10.26 -10.21 -4.49
CA VAL A 142 11.65 -10.60 -4.68
C VAL A 142 11.98 -10.85 -6.17
N ILE A 143 10.99 -11.26 -6.98
CA ILE A 143 11.21 -11.51 -8.42
C ILE A 143 11.79 -10.26 -9.11
N PRO A 144 11.12 -9.08 -9.14
CA PRO A 144 11.69 -7.88 -9.77
C PRO A 144 12.97 -7.41 -9.09
N ALA A 145 13.12 -7.64 -7.79
CA ALA A 145 14.31 -7.26 -7.04
C ALA A 145 15.57 -8.03 -7.49
N ILE A 146 15.45 -9.34 -7.76
CA ILE A 146 16.55 -10.16 -8.30
C ILE A 146 16.93 -9.66 -9.69
N PHE A 147 15.96 -9.40 -10.56
CA PHE A 147 16.22 -8.88 -11.90
C PHE A 147 16.92 -7.52 -11.86
N LYS A 148 16.49 -6.62 -10.99
CA LYS A 148 17.18 -5.35 -10.76
C LYS A 148 18.60 -5.53 -10.24
N ALA A 149 18.78 -6.39 -9.23
CA ALA A 149 20.08 -6.61 -8.59
C ALA A 149 21.13 -7.27 -9.53
N LYS A 150 20.69 -8.17 -10.42
CA LYS A 150 21.60 -8.92 -11.32
C LYS A 150 21.79 -8.25 -12.68
N TRP A 151 20.71 -7.75 -13.27
CA TRP A 151 20.71 -7.25 -14.66
C TRP A 151 20.37 -5.77 -14.77
N ASN A 152 20.23 -5.08 -13.66
CA ASN A 152 19.87 -3.64 -13.61
C ASN A 152 18.67 -3.27 -14.50
N THR A 153 17.66 -4.15 -14.53
CA THR A 153 16.40 -3.92 -15.26
C THR A 153 15.64 -2.71 -14.72
N ASN A 154 14.72 -2.18 -15.52
CA ASN A 154 13.83 -1.11 -15.05
C ASN A 154 12.81 -1.67 -14.06
N GLU A 155 13.01 -1.36 -12.78
CA GLU A 155 12.18 -1.83 -11.68
C GLU A 155 10.74 -1.34 -11.74
N THR A 156 10.53 -0.11 -12.23
CA THR A 156 9.20 0.51 -12.35
C THR A 156 8.30 -0.28 -13.32
N LEU A 157 8.82 -0.54 -14.52
CA LEU A 157 8.10 -1.30 -15.53
C LEU A 157 7.89 -2.75 -15.08
N PHE A 158 8.93 -3.37 -14.51
CA PHE A 158 8.84 -4.75 -14.08
C PHE A 158 7.80 -4.93 -12.97
N THR A 159 7.83 -4.09 -11.94
CA THR A 159 6.87 -4.17 -10.83
C THR A 159 5.45 -3.85 -11.29
N LEU A 160 5.27 -2.91 -12.23
CA LEU A 160 3.97 -2.62 -12.83
C LEU A 160 3.41 -3.82 -13.62
N MET A 161 4.24 -4.48 -14.44
CA MET A 161 3.85 -5.70 -15.17
C MET A 161 3.44 -6.82 -14.22
N MET A 162 4.14 -6.97 -13.09
CA MET A 162 3.81 -7.96 -12.06
C MET A 162 2.42 -7.72 -11.45
N ASN A 163 1.90 -6.48 -11.40
CA ASN A 163 0.52 -6.22 -10.97
C ASN A 163 -0.48 -6.87 -11.92
N TYR A 164 -0.29 -6.71 -13.23
CA TYR A 164 -1.18 -7.33 -14.22
C TYR A 164 -1.12 -8.86 -14.16
N VAL A 165 0.07 -9.42 -13.99
CA VAL A 165 0.22 -10.88 -13.82
C VAL A 165 -0.52 -11.37 -12.57
N ALA A 166 -0.39 -10.65 -11.44
CA ALA A 166 -1.12 -10.98 -10.21
C ALA A 166 -2.63 -10.92 -10.40
N THR A 167 -3.13 -9.86 -11.07
CA THR A 167 -4.56 -9.71 -11.37
C THR A 167 -5.09 -10.86 -12.22
N GLN A 168 -4.36 -11.28 -13.27
CA GLN A 168 -4.76 -12.41 -14.11
C GLN A 168 -4.69 -13.74 -13.36
N LEU A 169 -3.71 -13.91 -12.48
CA LEU A 169 -3.61 -15.10 -11.63
C LEU A 169 -4.80 -15.19 -10.68
N VAL A 170 -5.18 -14.08 -10.02
CA VAL A 170 -6.37 -14.03 -9.18
C VAL A 170 -7.63 -14.30 -10.02
N ALA A 171 -7.77 -13.71 -11.21
CA ALA A 171 -8.91 -13.95 -12.11
C ALA A 171 -9.07 -15.43 -12.45
N TYR A 172 -7.97 -16.11 -12.75
CA TYR A 172 -7.96 -17.55 -13.01
C TYR A 172 -8.49 -18.35 -11.80
N PHE A 173 -7.97 -18.09 -10.60
CA PHE A 173 -8.41 -18.81 -9.40
C PHE A 173 -9.85 -18.45 -8.98
N VAL A 174 -10.31 -17.22 -9.25
CA VAL A 174 -11.73 -16.85 -9.04
C VAL A 174 -12.65 -17.74 -9.88
N ILE A 175 -12.31 -18.01 -11.15
CA ILE A 175 -13.07 -18.92 -12.01
C ILE A 175 -13.00 -20.38 -11.50
N VAL A 176 -11.82 -20.83 -11.04
CA VAL A 176 -11.65 -22.18 -10.49
C VAL A 176 -12.49 -22.40 -9.23
N TRP A 177 -12.56 -21.42 -8.35
CA TRP A 177 -13.24 -21.48 -7.04
C TRP A 177 -14.62 -20.84 -7.05
N GLU A 178 -15.16 -20.42 -8.19
CA GLU A 178 -16.48 -19.77 -8.25
C GLU A 178 -17.59 -20.61 -7.59
N SER A 179 -18.43 -19.95 -6.85
CA SER A 179 -19.58 -20.55 -6.18
C SER A 179 -20.76 -19.54 -6.13
N PRO A 180 -21.92 -19.86 -6.74
CA PRO A 180 -22.20 -21.03 -7.59
C PRO A 180 -21.45 -20.99 -8.93
N LYS A 181 -21.29 -22.15 -9.58
CA LYS A 181 -20.63 -22.25 -10.89
C LYS A 181 -21.27 -21.34 -11.93
N GLY A 182 -20.45 -20.62 -12.71
CA GLY A 182 -20.89 -19.64 -13.70
C GLY A 182 -21.16 -18.24 -13.14
N SER A 183 -20.95 -18.01 -11.82
CA SER A 183 -21.17 -16.70 -11.19
C SER A 183 -20.02 -15.70 -11.43
N GLY A 184 -18.82 -16.20 -11.76
CA GLY A 184 -17.61 -15.39 -11.85
C GLY A 184 -17.14 -14.82 -10.50
N LYS A 185 -17.63 -15.37 -9.38
CA LYS A 185 -17.33 -14.91 -8.02
C LYS A 185 -17.09 -16.08 -7.07
N VAL A 186 -16.17 -15.91 -6.14
CA VAL A 186 -15.88 -16.93 -5.11
C VAL A 186 -16.95 -16.94 -4.00
N GLY A 187 -17.69 -15.82 -3.82
CA GLY A 187 -18.60 -15.67 -2.70
C GLY A 187 -17.85 -15.45 -1.37
N ILE A 188 -18.55 -15.66 -0.25
CA ILE A 188 -17.95 -15.59 1.08
C ILE A 188 -17.35 -16.96 1.42
N ILE A 189 -16.04 -17.00 1.60
CA ILE A 189 -15.29 -18.22 1.89
C ILE A 189 -15.63 -18.70 3.31
N ASN A 190 -15.98 -19.98 3.45
CA ASN A 190 -16.27 -20.64 4.72
C ASN A 190 -17.35 -19.94 5.58
N GLN A 191 -18.41 -19.42 4.93
CA GLN A 191 -19.47 -18.65 5.60
C GLN A 191 -20.14 -19.40 6.76
N SER A 192 -20.26 -20.74 6.68
CA SER A 192 -20.90 -21.57 7.70
C SER A 192 -19.99 -21.93 8.87
N THR A 193 -18.69 -22.06 8.63
CA THR A 193 -17.71 -22.53 9.62
C THR A 193 -16.82 -21.42 10.16
N GLU A 194 -16.81 -20.25 9.50
CA GLU A 194 -15.89 -19.13 9.77
C GLU A 194 -14.41 -19.55 9.82
N ALA A 195 -14.08 -20.69 9.18
CA ALA A 195 -12.73 -21.24 9.19
C ALA A 195 -11.76 -20.34 8.44
N GLY A 196 -10.69 -19.94 9.12
CA GLY A 196 -9.67 -19.01 8.61
C GLY A 196 -10.04 -17.54 8.73
N TRP A 197 -11.19 -17.20 9.34
CA TRP A 197 -11.52 -15.81 9.63
C TRP A 197 -10.71 -15.33 10.85
N LEU A 198 -10.19 -14.12 10.78
CA LEU A 198 -9.49 -13.52 11.90
C LEU A 198 -10.45 -13.25 13.07
N PRO A 199 -10.03 -13.52 14.31
CA PRO A 199 -10.91 -13.38 15.48
C PRO A 199 -11.29 -11.91 15.71
N GLN A 200 -12.53 -11.71 16.14
CA GLN A 200 -13.02 -10.40 16.54
C GLN A 200 -12.59 -10.12 17.98
N ILE A 201 -11.95 -8.97 18.22
CA ILE A 201 -11.52 -8.55 19.56
C ILE A 201 -12.59 -7.64 20.17
N GLY A 202 -13.11 -8.00 21.34
CA GLY A 202 -14.09 -7.19 22.06
C GLY A 202 -15.42 -6.97 21.32
N GLY A 203 -15.78 -7.86 20.38
CA GLY A 203 -16.98 -7.72 19.55
C GLY A 203 -16.84 -6.71 18.39
N TYR A 204 -15.66 -6.13 18.18
CA TYR A 204 -15.39 -5.20 17.08
C TYR A 204 -14.66 -5.91 15.94
N LYS A 205 -15.32 -6.02 14.79
CA LYS A 205 -14.83 -6.74 13.60
C LYS A 205 -13.47 -6.23 13.08
N TYR A 206 -13.22 -4.94 13.17
CA TYR A 206 -12.05 -4.29 12.53
C TYR A 206 -10.90 -3.95 13.49
N LEU A 207 -11.10 -4.15 14.79
CA LEU A 207 -10.13 -3.74 15.81
C LEU A 207 -8.79 -4.48 15.66
N LEU A 208 -8.81 -5.77 15.33
CA LEU A 208 -7.60 -6.56 15.13
C LEU A 208 -6.75 -6.00 14.00
N THR A 209 -7.35 -5.67 12.87
CA THR A 209 -6.65 -5.08 11.71
C THR A 209 -5.97 -3.77 12.10
N ILE A 210 -6.69 -2.88 12.81
CA ILE A 210 -6.14 -1.59 13.26
C ILE A 210 -4.97 -1.81 14.22
N LEU A 211 -5.09 -2.72 15.17
CA LEU A 211 -4.02 -3.02 16.15
C LEU A 211 -2.78 -3.62 15.47
N VAL A 212 -2.96 -4.58 14.57
CA VAL A 212 -1.84 -5.17 13.82
C VAL A 212 -1.08 -4.09 13.04
N VAL A 213 -1.80 -3.21 12.35
CA VAL A 213 -1.17 -2.15 11.57
C VAL A 213 -0.51 -1.09 12.48
N ALA A 214 -1.10 -0.77 13.63
CA ALA A 214 -0.47 0.11 14.60
C ALA A 214 0.87 -0.45 15.11
N VAL A 215 0.91 -1.75 15.44
CA VAL A 215 2.16 -2.45 15.82
C VAL A 215 3.16 -2.43 14.67
N LEU A 216 2.72 -2.75 13.44
CA LEU A 216 3.58 -2.70 12.25
C LEU A 216 4.15 -1.31 12.01
N THR A 217 3.38 -0.24 12.26
CA THR A 217 3.84 1.15 12.14
C THR A 217 5.03 1.41 13.07
N VAL A 218 4.93 0.99 14.33
CA VAL A 218 6.02 1.14 15.30
C VAL A 218 7.23 0.31 14.90
N LEU A 219 7.02 -0.95 14.49
CA LEU A 219 8.11 -1.84 14.07
C LEU A 219 8.85 -1.30 12.84
N VAL A 220 8.13 -0.83 11.82
CA VAL A 220 8.73 -0.24 10.61
C VAL A 220 9.46 1.07 10.95
N TYR A 221 8.90 1.89 11.86
CA TYR A 221 9.57 3.10 12.33
C TYR A 221 10.91 2.77 13.00
N ILE A 222 10.93 1.80 13.92
CA ILE A 222 12.16 1.34 14.61
C ILE A 222 13.12 0.75 13.56
N TYR A 223 12.64 -0.09 12.66
CA TYR A 223 13.47 -0.72 11.64
C TYR A 223 14.17 0.32 10.73
N LEU A 224 13.45 1.33 10.26
CA LEU A 224 14.01 2.33 9.35
C LEU A 224 14.96 3.33 10.01
N ASN A 225 14.74 3.64 11.29
CA ASN A 225 15.50 4.71 11.95
C ASN A 225 16.61 4.19 12.89
N TYR A 226 16.45 3.00 13.46
CA TYR A 226 17.37 2.49 14.50
C TYR A 226 18.08 1.19 14.10
N SER A 227 17.76 0.56 12.95
CA SER A 227 18.45 -0.66 12.54
C SER A 227 19.63 -0.38 11.60
N LYS A 228 20.62 -1.27 11.61
CA LYS A 228 21.70 -1.31 10.62
C LYS A 228 21.14 -1.37 9.18
N HIS A 229 20.06 -2.11 9.00
CA HIS A 229 19.41 -2.27 7.69
C HIS A 229 18.77 -0.96 7.20
N GLY A 230 18.13 -0.19 8.09
CA GLY A 230 17.58 1.13 7.76
C GLY A 230 18.69 2.12 7.35
N TYR A 231 19.84 2.06 8.01
CA TYR A 231 21.02 2.82 7.61
C TYR A 231 21.51 2.43 6.21
N GLU A 232 21.67 1.12 5.93
CA GLU A 232 22.08 0.64 4.60
C GLU A 232 21.10 1.08 3.49
N ILE A 233 19.79 1.03 3.75
CA ILE A 233 18.74 1.52 2.85
C ILE A 233 18.94 3.01 2.55
N SER A 234 19.21 3.82 3.56
CA SER A 234 19.41 5.27 3.40
C SER A 234 20.65 5.58 2.59
N VAL A 235 21.78 4.90 2.88
CA VAL A 235 23.05 5.10 2.15
C VAL A 235 22.91 4.69 0.68
N VAL A 236 22.26 3.56 0.38
CA VAL A 236 22.00 3.13 -1.01
C VAL A 236 21.10 4.15 -1.72
N GLY A 237 20.10 4.70 -1.01
CA GLY A 237 19.19 5.71 -1.54
C GLY A 237 19.86 7.05 -1.83
N GLU A 238 20.90 7.43 -1.09
CA GLU A 238 21.68 8.63 -1.39
C GLU A 238 22.58 8.43 -2.61
N SER A 239 23.39 7.36 -2.62
CA SER A 239 24.29 7.02 -3.72
C SER A 239 24.71 5.55 -3.68
N GLU A 240 24.34 4.80 -4.73
CA GLU A 240 24.80 3.42 -4.89
C GLU A 240 26.33 3.32 -4.98
N ARG A 241 27.00 4.32 -5.58
CA ARG A 241 28.46 4.33 -5.69
C ARG A 241 29.11 4.47 -4.32
N THR A 242 28.61 5.39 -3.50
CA THR A 242 29.08 5.57 -2.12
C THR A 242 28.82 4.32 -1.28
N ALA A 243 27.64 3.73 -1.41
CA ALA A 243 27.32 2.48 -0.72
C ALA A 243 28.31 1.36 -1.04
N ARG A 244 28.67 1.18 -2.32
CA ARG A 244 29.68 0.18 -2.75
C ARG A 244 31.07 0.52 -2.21
N TYR A 245 31.45 1.80 -2.20
CA TYR A 245 32.75 2.24 -1.68
C TYR A 245 32.93 1.91 -0.20
N VAL A 246 31.90 2.05 0.61
CA VAL A 246 31.92 1.68 2.05
C VAL A 246 31.64 0.18 2.30
N GLY A 247 31.64 -0.65 1.26
CA GLY A 247 31.51 -2.11 1.38
C GLY A 247 30.09 -2.66 1.47
N ILE A 248 29.05 -1.83 1.27
CA ILE A 248 27.65 -2.28 1.27
C ILE A 248 27.34 -3.04 -0.02
N LYS A 249 26.84 -4.25 0.11
CA LYS A 249 26.41 -5.09 -1.03
C LYS A 249 25.03 -4.67 -1.54
N VAL A 250 24.97 -3.66 -2.42
CA VAL A 250 23.73 -3.03 -2.93
C VAL A 250 22.69 -4.06 -3.36
N GLY A 251 23.06 -5.09 -4.15
CA GLY A 251 22.13 -6.13 -4.60
C GLY A 251 21.48 -6.91 -3.44
N LYS A 252 22.22 -7.17 -2.33
CA LYS A 252 21.64 -7.81 -1.15
C LYS A 252 20.66 -6.87 -0.43
N VAL A 253 20.97 -5.57 -0.38
CA VAL A 253 20.08 -4.56 0.23
C VAL A 253 18.78 -4.48 -0.56
N ILE A 254 18.84 -4.44 -1.91
CA ILE A 254 17.67 -4.42 -2.79
C ILE A 254 16.75 -5.63 -2.52
N VAL A 255 17.30 -6.84 -2.61
CA VAL A 255 16.50 -8.06 -2.46
C VAL A 255 15.86 -8.15 -1.06
N ARG A 256 16.64 -7.86 0.00
CA ARG A 256 16.13 -7.88 1.38
C ARG A 256 15.05 -6.84 1.61
N THR A 257 15.24 -5.62 1.10
CA THR A 257 14.26 -4.54 1.24
C THR A 257 12.95 -4.87 0.54
N MET A 258 13.04 -5.44 -0.67
CA MET A 258 11.86 -5.86 -1.42
C MET A 258 11.16 -7.07 -0.79
N LEU A 259 11.92 -8.00 -0.20
CA LEU A 259 11.36 -9.11 0.58
C LEU A 259 10.52 -8.58 1.75
N LEU A 260 11.03 -7.60 2.50
CA LEU A 260 10.29 -6.96 3.59
C LEU A 260 9.05 -6.21 3.06
N SER A 261 9.20 -5.44 1.98
CA SER A 261 8.09 -4.73 1.33
C SER A 261 6.98 -5.69 0.93
N GLY A 262 7.33 -6.79 0.23
CA GLY A 262 6.36 -7.80 -0.18
C GLY A 262 5.72 -8.55 0.99
N ALA A 263 6.49 -8.84 2.05
CA ALA A 263 5.97 -9.45 3.27
C ALA A 263 4.88 -8.58 3.93
N LEU A 264 5.11 -7.28 4.04
CA LEU A 264 4.13 -6.33 4.59
C LEU A 264 2.90 -6.18 3.68
N CYS A 265 3.08 -6.13 2.35
CA CYS A 265 1.96 -6.17 1.40
C CYS A 265 1.18 -7.49 1.51
N GLY A 266 1.87 -8.62 1.71
CA GLY A 266 1.25 -9.91 1.95
C GLY A 266 0.36 -9.92 3.20
N ILE A 267 0.81 -9.28 4.29
CA ILE A 267 0.01 -9.08 5.50
C ILE A 267 -1.24 -8.26 5.17
N ALA A 268 -1.14 -7.18 4.40
CA ALA A 268 -2.31 -6.39 3.98
C ALA A 268 -3.31 -7.25 3.20
N GLY A 269 -2.84 -8.13 2.30
CA GLY A 269 -3.67 -9.09 1.59
C GLY A 269 -4.38 -10.09 2.50
N VAL A 270 -3.68 -10.62 3.52
CA VAL A 270 -4.28 -11.48 4.55
C VAL A 270 -5.35 -10.73 5.34
N LEU A 271 -5.07 -9.50 5.78
CA LEU A 271 -6.03 -8.69 6.55
C LEU A 271 -7.29 -8.37 5.74
N LEU A 272 -7.17 -8.18 4.42
CA LEU A 272 -8.32 -7.99 3.53
C LEU A 272 -9.14 -9.28 3.40
N VAL A 273 -8.51 -10.39 3.03
CA VAL A 273 -9.22 -11.64 2.72
C VAL A 273 -9.72 -12.34 3.98
N SER A 274 -8.87 -12.52 4.98
CA SER A 274 -9.20 -13.27 6.19
C SER A 274 -9.82 -12.38 7.29
N GLY A 275 -9.52 -11.07 7.27
CA GLY A 275 -9.97 -10.13 8.31
C GLY A 275 -11.24 -9.36 7.98
N THR A 276 -11.52 -9.08 6.72
CA THR A 276 -12.54 -8.11 6.37
C THR A 276 -13.58 -8.60 5.37
N ASP A 277 -13.13 -8.96 4.17
CA ASP A 277 -14.06 -9.22 3.05
C ASP A 277 -14.45 -10.68 2.96
N HIS A 278 -13.65 -11.57 3.53
CA HIS A 278 -13.83 -13.02 3.51
C HIS A 278 -14.09 -13.60 2.12
N THR A 279 -13.53 -12.93 1.11
CA THR A 279 -13.61 -13.30 -0.31
C THR A 279 -12.34 -12.90 -1.03
N ILE A 280 -12.17 -13.37 -2.27
CA ILE A 280 -11.09 -12.94 -3.15
C ILE A 280 -11.67 -12.43 -4.46
N THR A 281 -11.23 -11.26 -4.90
CA THR A 281 -11.57 -10.66 -6.18
C THR A 281 -10.34 -10.02 -6.80
N THR A 282 -10.36 -9.77 -8.11
CA THR A 282 -9.28 -9.07 -8.82
C THR A 282 -9.09 -7.63 -8.36
N THR A 283 -10.10 -7.06 -7.72
CA THR A 283 -10.13 -5.66 -7.26
C THR A 283 -10.09 -5.53 -5.74
N ILE A 284 -9.76 -6.60 -5.01
CA ILE A 284 -9.79 -6.58 -3.53
C ILE A 284 -8.83 -5.54 -2.92
N ALA A 285 -7.71 -5.28 -3.58
CA ALA A 285 -6.76 -4.25 -3.16
C ALA A 285 -7.25 -2.82 -3.49
N GLY A 286 -8.28 -2.67 -4.35
CA GLY A 286 -8.99 -1.42 -4.63
C GLY A 286 -8.12 -0.27 -5.15
N GLY A 287 -6.96 -0.55 -5.74
CA GLY A 287 -6.00 0.47 -6.17
C GLY A 287 -5.21 1.09 -5.01
N GLN A 288 -5.37 0.57 -3.80
CA GLN A 288 -4.68 1.09 -2.61
C GLN A 288 -3.15 0.97 -2.73
N GLY A 289 -2.64 0.02 -3.52
CA GLY A 289 -1.22 -0.09 -3.84
C GLY A 289 -0.66 1.16 -4.52
N PHE A 290 -1.42 1.77 -5.44
CA PHE A 290 -1.03 3.03 -6.09
C PHE A 290 -1.22 4.24 -5.19
N THR A 291 -2.32 4.29 -4.45
CA THR A 291 -2.61 5.38 -3.49
C THR A 291 -1.56 5.41 -2.37
N ALA A 292 -1.10 4.25 -1.91
CA ALA A 292 -0.07 4.12 -0.88
C ALA A 292 1.27 4.74 -1.30
N VAL A 293 1.61 4.68 -2.58
CA VAL A 293 2.80 5.37 -3.11
C VAL A 293 2.68 6.88 -2.88
N MET A 294 1.53 7.49 -3.24
CA MET A 294 1.31 8.93 -3.03
C MET A 294 1.33 9.29 -1.55
N GLY A 295 0.68 8.49 -0.69
CA GLY A 295 0.66 8.69 0.77
C GLY A 295 2.07 8.66 1.38
N SER A 296 2.92 7.71 0.97
CA SER A 296 4.30 7.60 1.45
C SER A 296 5.18 8.78 1.01
N TRP A 297 5.00 9.27 -0.21
CA TRP A 297 5.69 10.46 -0.72
C TRP A 297 5.28 11.73 0.01
N LEU A 298 3.99 11.92 0.23
CA LEU A 298 3.45 13.07 0.94
C LEU A 298 3.97 13.14 2.38
N ALA A 299 4.13 11.97 3.03
CA ALA A 299 4.73 11.83 4.35
C ALA A 299 6.27 11.93 4.37
N LYS A 300 6.92 12.13 3.21
CA LYS A 300 8.39 12.10 3.09
C LYS A 300 9.03 10.84 3.68
N PHE A 301 8.38 9.70 3.49
CA PHE A 301 8.80 8.38 3.99
C PHE A 301 8.93 8.27 5.51
N ASN A 302 8.23 9.12 6.25
CA ASN A 302 8.16 9.04 7.71
C ASN A 302 6.93 8.21 8.12
N PRO A 303 7.10 7.04 8.78
CA PRO A 303 6.00 6.17 9.16
C PRO A 303 4.93 6.85 10.04
N LEU A 304 5.34 7.74 10.94
CA LEU A 304 4.39 8.49 11.78
C LEU A 304 3.60 9.53 10.95
N GLY A 305 4.27 10.20 10.00
CA GLY A 305 3.61 11.13 9.08
C GLY A 305 2.60 10.44 8.17
N MET A 306 2.79 9.15 7.87
CA MET A 306 1.89 8.37 7.03
C MET A 306 0.53 8.14 7.66
N ILE A 307 0.41 8.14 8.98
CA ILE A 307 -0.90 8.05 9.64
C ILE A 307 -1.78 9.21 9.19
N LEU A 308 -1.22 10.42 9.16
CA LEU A 308 -1.95 11.61 8.70
C LEU A 308 -2.21 11.59 7.20
N THR A 309 -1.21 11.21 6.39
CA THR A 309 -1.38 11.20 4.92
C THR A 309 -2.25 10.05 4.41
N SER A 310 -2.40 8.98 5.17
CA SER A 310 -3.37 7.92 4.85
C SER A 310 -4.80 8.31 5.19
N PHE A 311 -4.97 9.28 6.09
CA PHE A 311 -6.28 9.82 6.43
C PHE A 311 -6.76 10.84 5.40
N LEU A 312 -5.85 11.61 4.78
CA LEU A 312 -6.13 12.58 3.71
C LEU A 312 -6.45 11.91 2.38
#